data_9eb834921770a23ddb55ef4cf816e44a
#
_entry.id   9eb834921770a23ddb55ef4cf816e44a
#
_cell.length_a   1.000
_cell.length_b   1.000
_cell.length_c   1.000
_cell.angle_alpha   90.00
_cell.angle_beta   90.00
_cell.angle_gamma   90.00
#
_symmetry.space_group_name_H-M   'P 1'
#
loop_
_entity.id
_entity.type
_entity.pdbx_description
1 polymer ?
#
loop_
_entity_poly.entity_id
_entity_poly.type
_entity_poly.pdbx_seq_one_letter_code
_entity_poly.pdbx_strand_id
1 'polypeptide(L)'
;MISLDIRFGGDRVPVLLGTGGAFEHAATDAIRALAADRVFVIVDAVVARTYPDDVTRFASLGSSPGVVFIAPEGERSKTLGVLGEVAERCLTGGATKRSLVLVLGGGATMNLGGLAAALIYRGLRLCYVPTTLMAQNDVVPSMKTAINFCDRKNNFGTFHAASLNVVDTRYLHTLPPQELRAGMGELVKNALLLGGEHFAMAERMLDAHARGALDDSLLAEIVEAGIRAKLPALAVDAEEARSGMIFEYGHTAGHALELCYPAGVLPHG
;
A
#
# COMPACT_ATOMS: atom_id res chain seq x y z
N MET A 1 17.54 7.61 -2.57
CA MET A 1 16.52 7.68 -1.49
C MET A 1 15.82 9.03 -1.57
N ILE A 2 14.50 9.00 -1.62
CA ILE A 2 13.60 10.17 -1.68
C ILE A 2 12.79 10.18 -0.37
N SER A 3 12.61 11.35 0.23
CA SER A 3 11.75 11.54 1.40
C SER A 3 10.66 12.53 1.04
N LEU A 4 9.41 12.12 1.25
CA LEU A 4 8.21 12.90 0.96
C LEU A 4 7.33 12.96 2.20
N ASP A 5 6.41 13.94 2.23
CA ASP A 5 5.32 13.98 3.20
C ASP A 5 3.99 14.07 2.49
N ILE A 6 3.09 13.18 2.85
CA ILE A 6 1.69 13.28 2.47
C ILE A 6 0.95 14.04 3.56
N ARG A 7 0.15 15.03 3.16
CA ARG A 7 -0.70 15.78 4.08
C ARG A 7 -2.15 15.38 3.89
N PHE A 8 -2.76 14.91 4.95
CA PHE A 8 -4.18 14.62 5.03
C PHE A 8 -4.83 15.65 5.98
N GLY A 9 -5.22 16.80 5.41
CA GLY A 9 -5.66 17.91 6.26
C GLY A 9 -4.55 18.38 7.22
N GLY A 10 -4.75 18.14 8.53
CA GLY A 10 -3.75 18.48 9.57
C GLY A 10 -2.68 17.43 9.81
N ASP A 11 -2.88 16.20 9.35
CA ASP A 11 -1.96 15.08 9.58
C ASP A 11 -0.86 15.05 8.53
N ARG A 12 0.34 14.68 8.98
CA ARG A 12 1.53 14.51 8.13
C ARG A 12 2.00 13.07 8.20
N VAL A 13 2.06 12.41 7.07
CA VAL A 13 2.51 11.02 6.93
C VAL A 13 3.82 10.98 6.13
N PRO A 14 4.96 10.61 6.75
CA PRO A 14 6.21 10.49 6.04
C PRO A 14 6.21 9.28 5.10
N VAL A 15 6.86 9.45 3.95
CA VAL A 15 7.13 8.42 2.95
C VAL A 15 8.63 8.38 2.69
N LEU A 16 9.22 7.22 2.86
CA LEU A 16 10.58 6.91 2.40
C LEU A 16 10.46 6.08 1.13
N LEU A 17 11.06 6.54 0.04
CA LEU A 17 11.06 5.87 -1.27
C LEU A 17 12.49 5.63 -1.72
N GLY A 18 12.79 4.42 -2.14
CA GLY A 18 14.10 4.07 -2.69
C GLY A 18 14.30 2.57 -2.81
N THR A 19 15.56 2.16 -2.94
CA THR A 19 15.99 0.76 -2.99
C THR A 19 17.45 0.62 -2.58
N GLY A 20 17.88 -0.63 -2.32
CA GLY A 20 19.25 -0.97 -1.98
C GLY A 20 19.62 -0.85 -0.50
N GLY A 21 20.82 -1.33 -0.15
CA GLY A 21 21.22 -1.52 1.25
C GLY A 21 21.20 -0.25 2.10
N ALA A 22 21.61 0.90 1.57
CA ALA A 22 21.54 2.18 2.28
C ALA A 22 20.08 2.59 2.58
N PHE A 23 19.18 2.35 1.63
CA PHE A 23 17.75 2.58 1.83
C PHE A 23 17.16 1.64 2.90
N GLU A 24 17.51 0.36 2.87
CA GLU A 24 17.05 -0.63 3.84
C GLU A 24 17.46 -0.27 5.27
N HIS A 25 18.66 0.26 5.47
CA HIS A 25 19.11 0.76 6.78
C HIS A 25 18.28 1.96 7.23
N ALA A 26 18.11 2.95 6.36
CA ALA A 26 17.33 4.14 6.67
C ALA A 26 15.85 3.81 6.99
N ALA A 27 15.26 2.89 6.22
CA ALA A 27 13.89 2.40 6.46
C ALA A 27 13.77 1.67 7.80
N THR A 28 14.75 0.81 8.12
CA THR A 28 14.82 0.10 9.40
C THR A 28 14.89 1.08 10.58
N ASP A 29 15.74 2.10 10.48
CA ASP A 29 15.89 3.12 11.52
C ASP A 29 14.64 3.98 11.68
N ALA A 30 13.98 4.33 10.57
CA ALA A 30 12.71 5.06 10.61
C ALA A 30 11.59 4.25 11.29
N ILE A 31 11.50 2.95 11.03
CA ILE A 31 10.52 2.08 11.70
C ILE A 31 10.87 1.96 13.20
N ARG A 32 12.13 1.79 13.56
CA ARG A 32 12.58 1.76 14.96
C ARG A 32 12.29 3.06 15.71
N ALA A 33 12.39 4.20 15.02
CA ALA A 33 12.08 5.52 15.57
C ALA A 33 10.60 5.66 15.99
N LEU A 34 9.71 4.82 15.48
CA LEU A 34 8.34 4.72 15.97
C LEU A 34 8.26 4.15 17.39
N ALA A 35 9.34 3.58 17.94
CA ALA A 35 9.48 3.10 19.31
C ALA A 35 8.34 2.16 19.75
N ALA A 36 8.01 1.19 18.89
CA ALA A 36 6.98 0.20 19.19
C ALA A 36 7.45 -0.80 20.26
N ASP A 37 6.57 -1.15 21.19
CA ASP A 37 6.83 -2.24 22.12
C ASP A 37 6.82 -3.59 21.40
N ARG A 38 5.97 -3.75 20.40
CA ARG A 38 5.88 -4.95 19.56
C ARG A 38 5.44 -4.59 18.15
N VAL A 39 5.96 -5.30 17.14
CA VAL A 39 5.55 -5.19 15.75
C VAL A 39 4.69 -6.39 15.38
N PHE A 40 3.50 -6.12 14.88
CA PHE A 40 2.62 -7.11 14.28
C PHE A 40 2.74 -7.00 12.78
N VAL A 41 3.40 -7.99 12.16
CA VAL A 41 3.59 -8.03 10.70
C VAL A 41 2.41 -8.77 10.07
N ILE A 42 1.64 -8.05 9.27
CA ILE A 42 0.59 -8.64 8.41
C ILE A 42 1.18 -8.71 7.02
N VAL A 43 1.37 -9.90 6.49
CA VAL A 43 2.07 -10.10 5.23
C VAL A 43 1.24 -10.96 4.26
N ASP A 44 1.24 -10.60 2.99
CA ASP A 44 0.66 -11.41 1.91
C ASP A 44 1.39 -12.75 1.79
N ALA A 45 0.66 -13.84 1.54
CA ALA A 45 1.23 -15.19 1.47
C ALA A 45 2.29 -15.35 0.37
N VAL A 46 2.15 -14.67 -0.78
CA VAL A 46 3.16 -14.68 -1.84
C VAL A 46 4.41 -13.96 -1.38
N VAL A 47 4.24 -12.79 -0.79
CA VAL A 47 5.35 -11.96 -0.28
C VAL A 47 6.09 -12.68 0.85
N ALA A 48 5.39 -13.36 1.75
CA ALA A 48 6.01 -14.13 2.83
C ALA A 48 6.92 -15.26 2.31
N ARG A 49 6.53 -15.89 1.20
CA ARG A 49 7.35 -16.93 0.55
C ARG A 49 8.54 -16.34 -0.23
N THR A 50 8.36 -15.19 -0.85
CA THR A 50 9.38 -14.55 -1.70
C THR A 50 10.43 -13.79 -0.89
N TYR A 51 10.02 -13.19 0.23
CA TYR A 51 10.85 -12.33 1.07
C TYR A 51 10.82 -12.71 2.58
N PRO A 52 11.13 -13.97 2.94
CA PRO A 52 11.06 -14.43 4.33
C PRO A 52 11.99 -13.68 5.28
N ASP A 53 13.14 -13.22 4.77
CA ASP A 53 14.11 -12.46 5.56
C ASP A 53 13.57 -11.08 5.95
N ASP A 54 12.83 -10.43 5.06
CA ASP A 54 12.16 -9.16 5.38
C ASP A 54 11.10 -9.33 6.47
N VAL A 55 10.29 -10.40 6.37
CA VAL A 55 9.28 -10.70 7.40
C VAL A 55 9.93 -10.86 8.76
N THR A 56 11.03 -11.62 8.82
CA THR A 56 11.79 -11.85 10.05
C THR A 56 12.41 -10.56 10.57
N ARG A 57 13.02 -9.77 9.69
CA ARG A 57 13.63 -8.48 10.01
C ARG A 57 12.60 -7.52 10.58
N PHE A 58 11.46 -7.34 9.91
CA PHE A 58 10.41 -6.42 10.38
C PHE A 58 9.79 -6.86 11.71
N ALA A 59 9.57 -8.16 11.91
CA ALA A 59 9.07 -8.68 13.18
C ALA A 59 10.03 -8.42 14.35
N SER A 60 11.32 -8.25 14.10
CA SER A 60 12.35 -8.01 15.12
C SER A 60 12.53 -6.53 15.53
N LEU A 61 11.76 -5.59 14.94
CA LEU A 61 12.00 -4.15 15.15
C LEU A 61 11.37 -3.56 16.42
N GLY A 62 10.52 -4.31 17.11
CA GLY A 62 9.97 -3.91 18.42
C GLY A 62 10.93 -4.18 19.56
N SER A 63 10.63 -3.64 20.75
CA SER A 63 11.37 -3.96 21.98
C SER A 63 11.05 -5.37 22.53
N SER A 64 10.01 -6.00 22.03
CA SER A 64 9.62 -7.39 22.31
C SER A 64 9.49 -8.18 20.99
N PRO A 65 9.60 -9.53 21.03
CA PRO A 65 9.43 -10.35 19.84
C PRO A 65 8.11 -10.06 19.12
N GLY A 66 8.19 -9.83 17.83
CA GLY A 66 7.02 -9.54 16.99
C GLY A 66 6.16 -10.77 16.73
N VAL A 67 5.01 -10.52 16.15
CA VAL A 67 4.04 -11.54 15.75
C VAL A 67 3.76 -11.40 14.27
N VAL A 68 3.78 -12.52 13.54
CA VAL A 68 3.49 -12.55 12.11
C VAL A 68 2.12 -13.17 11.87
N PHE A 69 1.35 -12.54 11.00
CA PHE A 69 0.13 -13.08 10.40
C PHE A 69 0.30 -13.14 8.88
N ILE A 70 0.21 -14.34 8.31
CA ILE A 70 0.27 -14.55 6.87
C ILE A 70 -1.16 -14.49 6.34
N ALA A 71 -1.48 -13.41 5.65
CA ALA A 71 -2.80 -13.19 5.06
C ALA A 71 -2.98 -14.05 3.79
N PRO A 72 -4.20 -14.53 3.50
CA PRO A 72 -4.52 -15.14 2.22
C PRO A 72 -4.15 -14.23 1.06
N GLU A 73 -3.76 -14.82 -0.06
CA GLU A 73 -3.28 -14.13 -1.25
C GLU A 73 -4.34 -13.22 -1.88
N GLY A 74 -3.99 -11.97 -2.15
CA GLY A 74 -4.80 -11.00 -2.89
C GLY A 74 -6.17 -10.71 -2.27
N GLU A 75 -7.18 -10.53 -3.11
CA GLU A 75 -8.54 -10.16 -2.70
C GLU A 75 -9.22 -11.17 -1.74
N ARG A 76 -8.74 -12.41 -1.68
CA ARG A 76 -9.22 -13.42 -0.72
C ARG A 76 -8.97 -13.03 0.74
N SER A 77 -8.02 -12.13 0.98
CA SER A 77 -7.72 -11.60 2.32
C SER A 77 -8.77 -10.60 2.82
N LYS A 78 -9.53 -9.95 1.91
CA LYS A 78 -10.43 -8.83 2.24
C LYS A 78 -11.80 -9.30 2.72
N THR A 79 -11.83 -10.11 3.77
CA THR A 79 -13.07 -10.63 4.37
C THR A 79 -13.17 -10.32 5.87
N LEU A 80 -14.38 -10.27 6.39
CA LEU A 80 -14.61 -10.08 7.82
C LEU A 80 -14.00 -11.21 8.67
N GLY A 81 -14.00 -12.45 8.15
CA GLY A 81 -13.38 -13.59 8.81
C GLY A 81 -11.88 -13.39 9.00
N VAL A 82 -11.17 -13.08 7.92
CA VAL A 82 -9.71 -12.82 7.97
C VAL A 82 -9.39 -11.59 8.83
N LEU A 83 -10.20 -10.53 8.78
CA LEU A 83 -10.05 -9.39 9.68
C LEU A 83 -10.16 -9.80 11.16
N GLY A 84 -11.11 -10.67 11.47
CA GLY A 84 -11.28 -11.25 12.82
C GLY A 84 -10.05 -12.04 13.26
N GLU A 85 -9.50 -12.89 12.40
CA GLU A 85 -8.28 -13.67 12.66
C GLU A 85 -7.06 -12.76 12.91
N VAL A 86 -6.89 -11.70 12.11
CA VAL A 86 -5.84 -10.69 12.32
C VAL A 86 -5.99 -10.03 13.69
N ALA A 87 -7.22 -9.59 14.03
CA ALA A 87 -7.48 -8.93 15.31
C ALA A 87 -7.23 -9.88 16.48
N GLU A 88 -7.69 -11.11 16.42
CA GLU A 88 -7.44 -12.15 17.43
C GLU A 88 -5.94 -12.40 17.58
N ARG A 89 -5.20 -12.57 16.48
CA ARG A 89 -3.76 -12.79 16.50
C ARG A 89 -2.99 -11.63 17.12
N CYS A 90 -3.41 -10.39 16.87
CA CYS A 90 -2.83 -9.22 17.51
C CYS A 90 -3.11 -9.21 19.02
N LEU A 91 -4.36 -9.38 19.41
CA LEU A 91 -4.78 -9.29 20.83
C LEU A 91 -4.18 -10.43 21.68
N THR A 92 -4.26 -11.68 21.21
CA THR A 92 -3.66 -12.84 21.89
C THR A 92 -2.13 -12.78 21.88
N GLY A 93 -1.55 -12.16 20.84
CA GLY A 93 -0.12 -11.88 20.73
C GLY A 93 0.37 -10.74 21.66
N GLY A 94 -0.49 -10.16 22.47
CA GLY A 94 -0.15 -9.15 23.47
C GLY A 94 -0.01 -7.74 22.90
N ALA A 95 -0.85 -7.37 21.93
CA ALA A 95 -0.92 -5.99 21.44
C ALA A 95 -1.25 -5.00 22.57
N THR A 96 -0.65 -3.84 22.52
CA THR A 96 -0.93 -2.70 23.39
C THR A 96 -1.16 -1.44 22.53
N LYS A 97 -1.56 -0.33 23.12
CA LYS A 97 -1.66 0.95 22.41
C LYS A 97 -0.33 1.49 21.88
N ARG A 98 0.79 0.90 22.30
CA ARG A 98 2.14 1.26 21.83
C ARG A 98 2.65 0.36 20.71
N SER A 99 1.89 -0.67 20.36
CA SER A 99 2.27 -1.58 19.29
C SER A 99 2.18 -0.93 17.90
N LEU A 100 2.86 -1.53 16.95
CA LEU A 100 2.87 -1.15 15.54
C LEU A 100 2.29 -2.30 14.71
N VAL A 101 1.33 -2.00 13.87
CA VAL A 101 0.94 -2.86 12.77
C VAL A 101 1.79 -2.49 11.56
N LEU A 102 2.59 -3.43 11.08
CA LEU A 102 3.36 -3.30 9.85
C LEU A 102 2.75 -4.22 8.79
N VAL A 103 2.38 -3.63 7.65
CA VAL A 103 1.74 -4.36 6.56
C VAL A 103 2.68 -4.46 5.38
N LEU A 104 2.98 -5.70 4.98
CA LEU A 104 3.87 -6.02 3.86
C LEU A 104 3.08 -6.73 2.77
N GLY A 105 2.75 -6.03 1.66
CA GLY A 105 1.93 -6.63 0.62
C GLY A 105 1.40 -5.65 -0.42
N GLY A 106 0.51 -6.15 -1.26
CA GLY A 106 -0.25 -5.35 -2.22
C GLY A 106 -1.47 -4.65 -1.59
N GLY A 107 -2.25 -3.98 -2.43
CA GLY A 107 -3.39 -3.17 -2.01
C GLY A 107 -4.42 -3.92 -1.14
N ALA A 108 -4.69 -5.18 -1.44
CA ALA A 108 -5.64 -5.99 -0.66
C ALA A 108 -5.16 -6.19 0.79
N THR A 109 -3.90 -6.59 0.96
CA THR A 109 -3.30 -6.79 2.28
C THR A 109 -3.16 -5.47 3.04
N MET A 110 -2.83 -4.37 2.35
CA MET A 110 -2.77 -3.04 2.96
C MET A 110 -4.13 -2.59 3.47
N ASN A 111 -5.20 -2.79 2.71
CA ASN A 111 -6.57 -2.49 3.14
C ASN A 111 -6.98 -3.30 4.38
N LEU A 112 -6.70 -4.60 4.38
CA LEU A 112 -6.96 -5.48 5.54
C LEU A 112 -6.19 -5.03 6.77
N GLY A 113 -4.88 -4.86 6.64
CA GLY A 113 -4.00 -4.50 7.76
C GLY A 113 -4.26 -3.10 8.29
N GLY A 114 -4.55 -2.13 7.40
CA GLY A 114 -4.96 -0.78 7.77
C GLY A 114 -6.26 -0.76 8.56
N LEU A 115 -7.27 -1.53 8.12
CA LEU A 115 -8.54 -1.64 8.83
C LEU A 115 -8.35 -2.31 10.21
N ALA A 116 -7.54 -3.37 10.29
CA ALA A 116 -7.20 -3.99 11.57
C ALA A 116 -6.52 -2.99 12.52
N ALA A 117 -5.54 -2.22 12.03
CA ALA A 117 -4.88 -1.19 12.81
C ALA A 117 -5.85 -0.12 13.31
N ALA A 118 -6.80 0.31 12.46
CA ALA A 118 -7.81 1.30 12.81
C ALA A 118 -8.76 0.82 13.93
N LEU A 119 -9.13 -0.46 13.92
CA LEU A 119 -10.13 -1.02 14.83
C LEU A 119 -9.53 -1.45 16.19
N ILE A 120 -8.32 -2.04 16.19
CA ILE A 120 -7.68 -2.52 17.43
C ILE A 120 -7.36 -1.33 18.33
N TYR A 121 -7.89 -1.34 19.55
CA TYR A 121 -7.77 -0.26 20.54
C TYR A 121 -8.20 1.13 20.04
N ARG A 122 -9.02 1.22 19.00
CA ARG A 122 -9.48 2.45 18.32
C ARG A 122 -8.35 3.22 17.62
N GLY A 123 -7.37 2.50 17.13
CA GLY A 123 -6.24 3.02 16.36
C GLY A 123 -4.90 2.61 16.95
N LEU A 124 -4.19 1.74 16.23
CA LEU A 124 -2.77 1.46 16.43
C LEU A 124 -1.96 2.23 15.39
N ARG A 125 -0.69 2.44 15.71
CA ARG A 125 0.26 2.94 14.71
C ARG A 125 0.37 1.94 13.56
N LEU A 126 0.46 2.48 12.36
CA LEU A 126 0.45 1.73 11.12
C LEU A 126 1.68 2.09 10.29
N CYS A 127 2.41 1.09 9.81
CA CYS A 127 3.46 1.24 8.80
C CYS A 127 3.11 0.40 7.58
N TYR A 128 3.12 1.03 6.42
CA TYR A 128 2.95 0.33 5.15
C TYR A 128 4.27 0.07 4.45
N VAL A 129 4.43 -1.15 3.95
CA VAL A 129 5.52 -1.59 3.06
C VAL A 129 4.87 -2.20 1.81
N PRO A 130 4.48 -1.35 0.84
CA PRO A 130 3.77 -1.78 -0.36
C PRO A 130 4.69 -2.56 -1.29
N THR A 131 4.20 -3.69 -1.83
CA THR A 131 4.99 -4.57 -2.70
C THR A 131 4.50 -4.65 -4.14
N THR A 132 3.42 -3.96 -4.49
CA THR A 132 2.94 -3.85 -5.87
C THR A 132 2.98 -2.41 -6.36
N LEU A 133 3.13 -2.19 -7.66
CA LEU A 133 3.16 -0.84 -8.23
C LEU A 133 1.86 -0.09 -7.94
N MET A 134 0.71 -0.76 -8.02
CA MET A 134 -0.59 -0.23 -7.63
C MET A 134 -0.57 0.29 -6.18
N ALA A 135 -0.08 -0.52 -5.24
CA ALA A 135 -0.05 -0.13 -3.85
C ALA A 135 0.93 1.01 -3.57
N GLN A 136 2.08 1.03 -4.26
CA GLN A 136 3.10 2.07 -4.11
C GLN A 136 2.63 3.45 -4.57
N ASN A 137 1.84 3.52 -5.64
CA ASN A 137 1.43 4.80 -6.23
C ASN A 137 -0.01 5.20 -5.91
N ASP A 138 -0.89 4.28 -5.52
CA ASP A 138 -2.31 4.56 -5.31
C ASP A 138 -2.77 4.37 -3.85
N VAL A 139 -2.33 3.32 -3.16
CA VAL A 139 -2.73 3.07 -1.77
C VAL A 139 -1.90 3.88 -0.78
N VAL A 140 -0.59 4.06 -1.02
CA VAL A 140 0.28 4.90 -0.17
C VAL A 140 -0.27 6.32 0.01
N PRO A 141 -0.70 7.04 -1.05
CA PRO A 141 -1.33 8.33 -0.89
C PRO A 141 -2.84 8.22 -0.63
N SER A 142 -3.23 7.44 0.38
CA SER A 142 -4.63 7.29 0.79
C SER A 142 -4.74 6.92 2.28
N MET A 143 -5.84 7.30 2.91
CA MET A 143 -6.23 6.83 4.24
C MET A 143 -7.31 5.76 4.18
N LYS A 144 -7.80 5.41 3.00
CA LYS A 144 -8.90 4.44 2.83
C LYS A 144 -8.45 3.06 3.24
N THR A 145 -9.16 2.44 4.17
CA THR A 145 -8.96 1.05 4.57
C THR A 145 -10.29 0.33 4.56
N ALA A 146 -10.41 -0.78 3.83
CA ALA A 146 -11.67 -1.48 3.71
C ALA A 146 -11.51 -2.96 3.35
N ILE A 147 -12.51 -3.75 3.70
CA ILE A 147 -12.72 -5.11 3.23
C ILE A 147 -13.97 -5.18 2.36
N ASN A 148 -14.17 -6.32 1.72
CA ASN A 148 -15.35 -6.62 0.94
C ASN A 148 -16.42 -7.23 1.85
N PHE A 149 -17.66 -6.79 1.69
CA PHE A 149 -18.77 -7.28 2.50
C PHE A 149 -20.08 -7.29 1.70
N CYS A 150 -20.92 -8.33 1.89
CA CYS A 150 -22.18 -8.50 1.16
C CYS A 150 -22.03 -8.35 -0.36
N ASP A 151 -21.08 -9.09 -0.95
CA ASP A 151 -20.79 -9.13 -2.39
C ASP A 151 -20.44 -7.77 -3.02
N ARG A 152 -19.95 -6.83 -2.21
CA ARG A 152 -19.51 -5.52 -2.66
C ARG A 152 -18.06 -5.28 -2.26
N LYS A 153 -17.29 -4.71 -3.18
CA LYS A 153 -15.89 -4.34 -2.93
C LYS A 153 -15.80 -3.06 -2.09
N ASN A 154 -14.84 -3.03 -1.16
CA ASN A 154 -14.41 -1.84 -0.42
C ASN A 154 -15.52 -1.09 0.34
N ASN A 155 -16.60 -1.76 0.71
CA ASN A 155 -17.78 -1.11 1.29
C ASN A 155 -17.85 -1.18 2.83
N PHE A 156 -16.92 -1.87 3.46
CA PHE A 156 -16.85 -2.00 4.92
C PHE A 156 -15.47 -1.59 5.42
N GLY A 157 -15.34 -0.34 5.86
CA GLY A 157 -14.05 0.24 6.19
C GLY A 157 -14.12 1.58 6.88
N THR A 158 -12.97 2.21 7.01
CA THR A 158 -12.79 3.52 7.63
C THR A 158 -11.58 4.24 7.02
N PHE A 159 -11.33 5.47 7.46
CA PHE A 159 -10.12 6.23 7.16
C PHE A 159 -9.12 6.08 8.31
N HIS A 160 -7.89 5.70 8.00
CA HIS A 160 -6.82 5.57 8.99
C HIS A 160 -5.47 5.89 8.37
N ALA A 161 -4.86 6.99 8.80
CA ALA A 161 -3.57 7.42 8.28
C ALA A 161 -2.44 6.51 8.78
N ALA A 162 -1.50 6.16 7.89
CA ALA A 162 -0.27 5.51 8.32
C ALA A 162 0.61 6.46 9.15
N SER A 163 1.40 5.90 10.05
CA SER A 163 2.45 6.63 10.76
C SER A 163 3.73 6.77 9.93
N LEU A 164 3.92 5.84 8.97
CA LEU A 164 5.06 5.80 8.06
C LEU A 164 4.72 4.92 6.86
N ASN A 165 5.18 5.34 5.67
CA ASN A 165 5.22 4.48 4.48
C ASN A 165 6.68 4.23 4.07
N VAL A 166 7.04 2.97 3.87
CA VAL A 166 8.36 2.54 3.37
C VAL A 166 8.17 1.91 1.99
N VAL A 167 8.51 2.64 0.96
CA VAL A 167 8.28 2.26 -0.44
C VAL A 167 9.59 1.81 -1.05
N ASP A 168 9.80 0.50 -1.09
CA ASP A 168 10.99 -0.12 -1.69
C ASP A 168 10.66 -0.64 -3.09
N THR A 169 11.27 -0.05 -4.11
CA THR A 169 11.02 -0.42 -5.50
C THR A 169 11.59 -1.80 -5.86
N ARG A 170 12.46 -2.40 -5.04
CA ARG A 170 12.97 -3.76 -5.28
C ARG A 170 11.87 -4.83 -5.34
N TYR A 171 10.74 -4.62 -4.63
CA TYR A 171 9.61 -5.54 -4.67
C TYR A 171 8.98 -5.63 -6.06
N LEU A 172 9.13 -4.60 -6.89
CA LEU A 172 8.58 -4.57 -8.25
C LEU A 172 9.30 -5.53 -9.21
N HIS A 173 10.55 -5.92 -8.91
CA HIS A 173 11.32 -6.85 -9.75
C HIS A 173 10.77 -8.29 -9.75
N THR A 174 10.09 -8.68 -8.68
CA THR A 174 9.47 -10.02 -8.58
C THR A 174 7.97 -10.01 -8.86
N LEU A 175 7.43 -8.83 -9.18
CA LEU A 175 6.02 -8.68 -9.48
C LEU A 175 5.69 -9.34 -10.82
N PRO A 176 4.63 -10.16 -10.91
CA PRO A 176 4.18 -10.70 -12.18
C PRO A 176 3.91 -9.58 -13.20
N PRO A 177 4.25 -9.76 -14.49
CA PRO A 177 4.05 -8.72 -15.51
C PRO A 177 2.62 -8.19 -15.61
N GLN A 178 1.62 -9.00 -15.29
CA GLN A 178 0.21 -8.60 -15.26
C GLN A 178 -0.05 -7.59 -14.14
N GLU A 179 0.48 -7.85 -12.94
CA GLU A 179 0.33 -6.96 -11.78
C GLU A 179 1.10 -5.64 -11.98
N LEU A 180 2.25 -5.70 -12.65
CA LEU A 180 2.99 -4.49 -13.00
C LEU A 180 2.17 -3.61 -13.97
N ARG A 181 1.59 -4.22 -15.02
CA ARG A 181 0.71 -3.50 -15.96
C ARG A 181 -0.53 -2.92 -15.30
N ALA A 182 -1.14 -3.66 -14.38
CA ALA A 182 -2.28 -3.16 -13.60
C ALA A 182 -1.92 -1.88 -12.83
N GLY A 183 -0.76 -1.86 -12.15
CA GLY A 183 -0.27 -0.65 -11.49
C GLY A 183 0.02 0.52 -12.44
N MET A 184 0.39 0.24 -13.70
CA MET A 184 0.57 1.27 -14.73
C MET A 184 -0.75 1.91 -15.15
N GLY A 185 -1.87 1.18 -15.10
CA GLY A 185 -3.20 1.69 -15.46
C GLY A 185 -3.59 2.92 -14.65
N GLU A 186 -3.36 2.90 -13.34
CA GLU A 186 -3.62 4.04 -12.46
C GLU A 186 -2.72 5.24 -12.77
N LEU A 187 -1.47 5.02 -13.14
CA LEU A 187 -0.56 6.09 -13.55
C LEU A 187 -1.00 6.73 -14.88
N VAL A 188 -1.43 5.92 -15.84
CA VAL A 188 -2.01 6.40 -17.11
C VAL A 188 -3.29 7.20 -16.84
N LYS A 189 -4.17 6.72 -15.98
CA LYS A 189 -5.37 7.46 -15.56
C LYS A 189 -5.01 8.83 -14.98
N ASN A 190 -4.09 8.88 -14.04
CA ASN A 190 -3.64 10.14 -13.43
C ASN A 190 -2.99 11.07 -14.46
N ALA A 191 -2.22 10.53 -15.40
CA ALA A 191 -1.63 11.28 -16.50
C ALA A 191 -2.67 11.92 -17.42
N LEU A 192 -3.73 11.19 -17.77
CA LEU A 192 -4.84 11.71 -18.57
C LEU A 192 -5.59 12.84 -17.86
N LEU A 193 -5.74 12.76 -16.55
CA LEU A 193 -6.44 13.75 -15.74
C LEU A 193 -5.63 15.02 -15.52
N LEU A 194 -4.31 14.89 -15.30
CA LEU A 194 -3.44 15.99 -14.89
C LEU A 194 -2.68 16.62 -16.06
N GLY A 195 -2.43 15.87 -17.14
CA GLY A 195 -1.69 16.34 -18.32
C GLY A 195 -0.22 16.67 -18.02
N GLY A 196 0.41 17.49 -18.87
CA GLY A 196 1.74 18.04 -18.66
C GLY A 196 2.82 16.99 -18.36
N GLU A 197 3.56 17.21 -17.29
CA GLU A 197 4.67 16.33 -16.88
C GLU A 197 4.21 14.92 -16.51
N HIS A 198 2.99 14.75 -15.99
CA HIS A 198 2.42 13.44 -15.69
C HIS A 198 2.19 12.62 -16.96
N PHE A 199 1.73 13.27 -18.02
CA PHE A 199 1.54 12.62 -19.31
C PHE A 199 2.88 12.19 -19.93
N ALA A 200 3.89 13.07 -19.92
CA ALA A 200 5.23 12.75 -20.39
C ALA A 200 5.88 11.59 -19.59
N MET A 201 5.62 11.53 -18.27
CA MET A 201 6.09 10.43 -17.43
C MET A 201 5.40 9.11 -17.80
N ALA A 202 4.09 9.12 -18.05
CA ALA A 202 3.35 7.93 -18.49
C ALA A 202 3.84 7.41 -19.84
N GLU A 203 4.12 8.29 -20.81
CA GLU A 203 4.71 7.91 -22.09
C GLU A 203 6.10 7.26 -21.90
N ARG A 204 6.98 7.86 -21.09
CA ARG A 204 8.32 7.29 -20.77
C ARG A 204 8.20 5.91 -20.12
N MET A 205 7.27 5.75 -19.18
CA MET A 205 7.01 4.48 -18.49
C MET A 205 6.57 3.39 -19.48
N LEU A 206 5.57 3.67 -20.31
CA LEU A 206 5.03 2.72 -21.28
C LEU A 206 6.09 2.33 -22.33
N ASP A 207 6.87 3.29 -22.79
CA ASP A 207 7.95 3.11 -23.74
C ASP A 207 9.08 2.25 -23.16
N ALA A 208 9.48 2.52 -21.91
CA ALA A 208 10.48 1.73 -21.20
C ALA A 208 9.98 0.31 -20.92
N HIS A 209 8.72 0.16 -20.52
CA HIS A 209 8.12 -1.15 -20.32
C HIS A 209 8.10 -1.97 -21.62
N ALA A 210 7.69 -1.37 -22.75
CA ALA A 210 7.66 -2.03 -24.04
C ALA A 210 9.04 -2.50 -24.52
N ARG A 211 10.10 -1.81 -24.12
CA ARG A 211 11.49 -2.15 -24.43
C ARG A 211 12.17 -3.03 -23.38
N GLY A 212 11.50 -3.38 -22.28
CA GLY A 212 12.11 -4.10 -21.16
C GLY A 212 13.22 -3.29 -20.46
N ALA A 213 13.13 -1.97 -20.43
CA ALA A 213 14.14 -1.04 -19.94
C ALA A 213 13.70 -0.27 -18.67
N LEU A 214 12.82 -0.87 -17.86
CA LEU A 214 12.46 -0.33 -16.55
C LEU A 214 13.59 -0.63 -15.56
N ASP A 215 14.40 0.36 -15.27
CA ASP A 215 15.46 0.30 -14.26
C ASP A 215 14.99 0.88 -12.91
N ASP A 216 15.81 0.71 -11.86
CA ASP A 216 15.51 1.18 -10.50
C ASP A 216 15.28 2.70 -10.41
N SER A 217 16.00 3.48 -11.21
CA SER A 217 15.87 4.94 -11.23
C SER A 217 14.51 5.35 -11.79
N LEU A 218 14.16 4.78 -12.94
CA LEU A 218 12.88 5.07 -13.58
C LEU A 218 11.70 4.55 -12.76
N LEU A 219 11.81 3.37 -12.14
CA LEU A 219 10.79 2.86 -11.22
C LEU A 219 10.58 3.81 -10.03
N ALA A 220 11.64 4.34 -9.44
CA ALA A 220 11.52 5.31 -8.36
C ALA A 220 10.87 6.63 -8.82
N GLU A 221 11.23 7.14 -10.00
CA GLU A 221 10.61 8.33 -10.60
C GLU A 221 9.11 8.12 -10.88
N ILE A 222 8.74 6.97 -11.41
CA ILE A 222 7.34 6.58 -11.70
C ILE A 222 6.52 6.55 -10.41
N VAL A 223 7.03 5.89 -9.37
CA VAL A 223 6.34 5.79 -8.08
C VAL A 223 6.21 7.16 -7.41
N GLU A 224 7.28 7.96 -7.43
CA GLU A 224 7.25 9.33 -6.91
C GLU A 224 6.20 10.17 -7.64
N ALA A 225 6.16 10.12 -8.96
CA ALA A 225 5.19 10.86 -9.78
C ALA A 225 3.74 10.43 -9.45
N GLY A 226 3.49 9.13 -9.27
CA GLY A 226 2.19 8.59 -8.86
C GLY A 226 1.74 9.11 -7.50
N ILE A 227 2.62 9.12 -6.50
CA ILE A 227 2.33 9.66 -5.18
C ILE A 227 2.05 11.17 -5.30
N ARG A 228 2.94 11.92 -5.95
CA ARG A 228 2.81 13.39 -6.09
C ARG A 228 1.56 13.83 -6.82
N ALA A 229 1.05 13.02 -7.75
CA ALA A 229 -0.17 13.30 -8.50
C ALA A 229 -1.39 13.57 -7.61
N LYS A 230 -1.48 12.89 -6.47
CA LYS A 230 -2.61 13.01 -5.53
C LYS A 230 -2.41 14.08 -4.44
N LEU A 231 -1.18 14.52 -4.16
CA LEU A 231 -0.89 15.39 -3.02
C LEU A 231 -1.71 16.68 -2.99
N PRO A 232 -1.92 17.41 -4.11
CA PRO A 232 -2.71 18.66 -4.08
C PRO A 232 -4.16 18.44 -3.67
N ALA A 233 -4.77 17.34 -4.10
CA ALA A 233 -6.14 16.99 -3.76
C ALA A 233 -6.25 16.57 -2.29
N LEU A 234 -5.36 15.70 -1.81
CA LEU A 234 -5.36 15.19 -0.44
C LEU A 234 -5.12 16.28 0.61
N ALA A 235 -4.36 17.31 0.26
CA ALA A 235 -4.11 18.44 1.17
C ALA A 235 -5.39 19.21 1.53
N VAL A 236 -6.39 19.22 0.64
CA VAL A 236 -7.65 19.96 0.82
C VAL A 236 -8.86 19.04 1.07
N ASP A 237 -8.74 17.77 0.72
CA ASP A 237 -9.82 16.77 0.81
C ASP A 237 -9.22 15.39 1.18
N ALA A 238 -8.82 15.27 2.44
CA ALA A 238 -8.09 14.12 2.96
C ALA A 238 -8.85 12.78 2.82
N GLU A 239 -10.18 12.82 2.87
CA GLU A 239 -11.05 11.65 2.73
C GLU A 239 -11.51 11.41 1.29
N GLU A 240 -11.03 12.24 0.34
CA GLU A 240 -11.40 12.17 -1.08
C GLU A 240 -12.93 12.22 -1.30
N ALA A 241 -13.65 12.96 -0.45
CA ALA A 241 -15.11 13.05 -0.51
C ALA A 241 -15.63 13.87 -1.70
N ARG A 242 -14.82 14.80 -2.20
CA ARG A 242 -15.12 15.68 -3.34
C ARG A 242 -14.17 15.45 -4.50
N SER A 243 -12.87 15.43 -4.23
CA SER A 243 -11.83 15.20 -5.23
C SER A 243 -11.74 13.74 -5.68
N GLY A 244 -12.26 12.81 -4.88
CA GLY A 244 -12.34 11.38 -5.23
C GLY A 244 -13.04 11.15 -6.57
N MET A 245 -14.06 11.94 -6.91
CA MET A 245 -14.75 11.83 -8.20
C MET A 245 -13.80 12.00 -9.42
N ILE A 246 -12.73 12.79 -9.27
CA ILE A 246 -11.74 12.98 -10.35
C ILE A 246 -10.91 11.70 -10.48
N PHE A 247 -10.41 11.17 -9.36
CA PHE A 247 -9.57 9.97 -9.36
C PHE A 247 -10.34 8.67 -9.61
N GLU A 248 -11.67 8.70 -9.56
CA GLU A 248 -12.55 7.58 -9.95
C GLU A 248 -12.89 7.57 -11.45
N TYR A 249 -12.24 8.41 -12.25
CA TYR A 249 -12.40 8.39 -13.71
C TYR A 249 -12.13 6.97 -14.25
N GLY A 250 -13.10 6.44 -15.03
CA GLY A 250 -13.03 5.08 -15.57
C GLY A 250 -13.47 3.96 -14.62
N HIS A 251 -13.51 4.18 -13.28
CA HIS A 251 -13.83 3.14 -12.30
C HIS A 251 -15.22 2.53 -12.46
N THR A 252 -16.23 3.32 -12.84
CA THR A 252 -17.59 2.79 -13.08
C THR A 252 -17.59 1.66 -14.11
N ALA A 253 -16.90 1.86 -15.24
CA ALA A 253 -16.77 0.85 -16.29
C ALA A 253 -15.80 -0.28 -15.85
N GLY A 254 -14.65 0.07 -15.25
CA GLY A 254 -13.66 -0.88 -14.78
C GLY A 254 -14.24 -1.85 -13.75
N HIS A 255 -14.89 -1.36 -12.70
CA HIS A 255 -15.51 -2.21 -11.69
C HIS A 255 -16.63 -3.10 -12.26
N ALA A 256 -17.42 -2.59 -13.23
CA ALA A 256 -18.43 -3.40 -13.90
C ALA A 256 -17.78 -4.56 -14.68
N LEU A 257 -16.67 -4.30 -15.37
CA LEU A 257 -15.92 -5.34 -16.08
C LEU A 257 -15.30 -6.35 -15.09
N GLU A 258 -14.68 -5.90 -14.00
CA GLU A 258 -14.13 -6.78 -12.96
C GLU A 258 -15.18 -7.76 -12.40
N LEU A 259 -16.43 -7.30 -12.23
CA LEU A 259 -17.53 -8.14 -11.73
C LEU A 259 -18.01 -9.19 -12.75
N CYS A 260 -17.71 -9.02 -14.03
CA CYS A 260 -18.04 -9.99 -15.09
C CYS A 260 -17.09 -11.18 -15.14
N TYR A 261 -15.97 -11.13 -14.44
CA TYR A 261 -14.95 -12.18 -14.44
C TYR A 261 -14.75 -12.75 -13.03
N PRO A 262 -14.28 -14.02 -12.90
CA PRO A 262 -13.89 -14.56 -11.61
C PRO A 262 -12.80 -13.69 -10.94
N ALA A 263 -12.83 -13.63 -9.61
CA ALA A 263 -11.87 -12.84 -8.84
C ALA A 263 -10.42 -13.18 -9.21
N GLY A 264 -9.62 -12.18 -9.55
CA GLY A 264 -8.20 -12.31 -9.92
C GLY A 264 -7.94 -12.61 -11.41
N VAL A 265 -8.98 -12.76 -12.24
CA VAL A 265 -8.80 -12.93 -13.70
C VAL A 265 -8.54 -11.58 -14.38
N LEU A 266 -9.28 -10.56 -13.99
CA LEU A 266 -9.08 -9.18 -14.43
C LEU A 266 -8.62 -8.35 -13.23
N PRO A 267 -7.34 -7.95 -13.17
CA PRO A 267 -6.86 -7.08 -12.09
C PRO A 267 -7.41 -5.67 -12.25
N HIS A 268 -7.47 -4.95 -11.14
CA HIS A 268 -7.79 -3.53 -11.12
C HIS A 268 -6.68 -2.72 -11.81
N GLY A 269 -7.04 -1.76 -12.68
CA GLY A 269 -6.08 -0.89 -13.41
C GLY A 269 -5.89 -1.19 -14.89
#